data_8401eb7748267cdd6cc62bbca766a141
#
_entry.id   8401eb7748267cdd6cc62bbca766a141
#
_cell.length_a   1.000
_cell.length_b   1.000
_cell.length_c   1.000
_cell.angle_alpha   90.00
_cell.angle_beta   90.00
_cell.angle_gamma   90.00
#
_symmetry.space_group_name_H-M   'P 1'
#
loop_
_entity.id
_entity.type
_entity.pdbx_description
1 polymer ?
#
loop_
_entity_poly.entity_id
_entity_poly.type
_entity_poly.pdbx_seq_one_letter_code
_entity_poly.pdbx_strand_id
1 'polypeptide(L)'
;MVELAISDLSVNPVEFWMSRRLLLTAGVLEDFNTMPVGFGSIGMLWGKPVVQVAVRPYRHTRNYLDKSDSFTLSSFSEKYADDIEILGSLSGKEIDKLSKTRLTVMVSESVQSPSYNEADLVIECRKVLHQDISPEGFVDAEMLKENYPSPEEFHRVYYGEISAMRQSRD
;
A
#
# COMPACT_ATOMS: atom_id res chain seq x y z
N MET A 1 -7.00 -17.71 -3.71
CA MET A 1 -5.58 -17.30 -3.63
C MET A 1 -4.72 -18.54 -3.39
N VAL A 2 -3.51 -18.57 -3.95
CA VAL A 2 -2.46 -19.57 -3.66
C VAL A 2 -1.23 -18.84 -3.16
N GLU A 3 -0.47 -19.50 -2.29
CA GLU A 3 0.81 -18.98 -1.81
C GLU A 3 1.78 -18.83 -2.99
N LEU A 4 2.53 -17.73 -3.01
CA LEU A 4 3.59 -17.44 -3.96
C LEU A 4 4.90 -17.28 -3.19
N ALA A 5 5.91 -18.08 -3.52
CA ALA A 5 7.22 -17.87 -2.91
C ALA A 5 7.77 -16.49 -3.29
N ILE A 6 8.40 -15.81 -2.34
CA ILE A 6 8.93 -14.44 -2.56
C ILE A 6 9.94 -14.40 -3.71
N SER A 7 10.74 -15.49 -3.86
CA SER A 7 11.69 -15.65 -4.97
C SER A 7 11.04 -15.75 -6.35
N ASP A 8 9.76 -16.12 -6.40
CA ASP A 8 9.03 -16.37 -7.65
C ASP A 8 8.25 -15.14 -8.12
N LEU A 9 8.32 -14.03 -7.37
CA LEU A 9 7.73 -12.76 -7.78
C LEU A 9 8.37 -12.28 -9.08
N SER A 10 7.59 -12.31 -10.15
CA SER A 10 8.00 -11.84 -11.48
C SER A 10 7.14 -10.67 -11.91
N VAL A 11 7.60 -9.46 -11.61
CA VAL A 11 6.93 -8.21 -11.99
C VAL A 11 7.96 -7.21 -12.54
N ASN A 12 7.56 -6.44 -13.53
CA ASN A 12 8.29 -5.22 -13.85
C ASN A 12 7.96 -4.19 -12.76
N PRO A 13 8.92 -3.75 -11.94
CA PRO A 13 8.61 -2.90 -10.80
C PRO A 13 8.05 -1.52 -11.21
N VAL A 14 8.46 -0.97 -12.34
CA VAL A 14 7.95 0.30 -12.85
C VAL A 14 6.49 0.14 -13.28
N GLU A 15 6.21 -0.89 -14.08
CA GLU A 15 4.85 -1.19 -14.54
C GLU A 15 3.93 -1.52 -13.36
N PHE A 16 4.41 -2.25 -12.37
CA PHE A 16 3.65 -2.61 -11.16
C PHE A 16 3.07 -1.37 -10.46
N TRP A 17 3.88 -0.31 -10.33
CA TRP A 17 3.44 0.94 -9.70
C TRP A 17 2.64 1.84 -10.65
N MET A 18 2.94 1.85 -11.95
CA MET A 18 2.27 2.71 -12.93
C MET A 18 0.94 2.15 -13.44
N SER A 19 0.88 0.85 -13.70
CA SER A 19 -0.24 0.24 -14.43
C SER A 19 -1.19 -0.55 -13.54
N ARG A 20 -0.72 -1.00 -12.38
CA ARG A 20 -1.53 -1.80 -11.47
C ARG A 20 -2.22 -0.93 -10.43
N ARG A 21 -3.48 -1.29 -10.18
CA ARG A 21 -4.28 -0.64 -9.15
C ARG A 21 -3.95 -1.26 -7.81
N LEU A 22 -3.21 -0.52 -7.01
CA LEU A 22 -2.71 -0.98 -5.72
C LEU A 22 -3.53 -0.37 -4.58
N LEU A 23 -3.99 -1.21 -3.67
CA LEU A 23 -4.56 -0.81 -2.38
C LEU A 23 -3.57 -1.11 -1.25
N LEU A 24 -3.31 -0.09 -0.46
CA LEU A 24 -2.57 -0.16 0.78
C LEU A 24 -3.57 -0.24 1.93
N THR A 25 -3.51 -1.30 2.74
CA THR A 25 -4.40 -1.53 3.87
C THR A 25 -3.60 -1.69 5.16
N ALA A 26 -4.04 -1.02 6.22
CA ALA A 26 -3.42 -1.11 7.55
C ALA A 26 -4.50 -1.09 8.65
N GLY A 27 -4.19 -1.70 9.77
CA GLY A 27 -5.10 -1.91 10.90
C GLY A 27 -5.30 -3.40 11.18
N VAL A 28 -6.33 -3.74 11.91
CA VAL A 28 -6.78 -5.11 12.20
C VAL A 28 -8.13 -5.34 11.53
N LEU A 29 -8.57 -6.59 11.42
CA LEU A 29 -9.80 -6.94 10.70
C LEU A 29 -11.04 -6.12 11.14
N GLU A 30 -11.14 -5.83 12.42
CA GLU A 30 -12.27 -5.11 13.04
C GLU A 30 -12.15 -3.59 12.90
N ASP A 31 -10.92 -3.07 12.71
CA ASP A 31 -10.63 -1.64 12.61
C ASP A 31 -9.44 -1.39 11.69
N PHE A 32 -9.70 -1.17 10.42
CA PHE A 32 -8.69 -0.90 9.39
C PHE A 32 -9.13 0.19 8.43
N ASN A 33 -8.17 0.71 7.71
CA ASN A 33 -8.47 1.57 6.57
C ASN A 33 -7.62 1.18 5.36
N THR A 34 -8.15 1.49 4.17
CA THR A 34 -7.48 1.23 2.90
C THR A 34 -7.44 2.48 2.04
N MET A 35 -6.48 2.55 1.14
CA MET A 35 -6.36 3.63 0.16
C MET A 35 -5.63 3.15 -1.09
N PRO A 36 -5.94 3.71 -2.27
CA PRO A 36 -5.08 3.56 -3.42
C PRO A 36 -3.70 4.17 -3.14
N VAL A 37 -2.64 3.48 -3.55
CA VAL A 37 -1.26 3.94 -3.44
C VAL A 37 -0.56 3.84 -4.80
N GLY A 38 0.12 4.92 -5.19
CA GLY A 38 0.86 4.99 -6.46
C GLY A 38 2.35 5.27 -6.29
N PHE A 39 2.81 5.57 -5.07
CA PHE A 39 4.21 5.88 -4.80
C PHE A 39 4.83 4.86 -3.87
N GLY A 40 5.84 4.17 -4.39
CA GLY A 40 6.53 3.14 -3.63
C GLY A 40 7.59 2.42 -4.45
N SER A 41 8.15 1.41 -3.85
CA SER A 41 9.10 0.51 -4.51
C SER A 41 9.03 -0.90 -3.91
N ILE A 42 9.56 -1.86 -4.63
CA ILE A 42 9.75 -3.24 -4.17
C ILE A 42 11.18 -3.65 -4.48
N GLY A 43 11.87 -4.27 -3.53
CA GLY A 43 13.26 -4.66 -3.71
C GLY A 43 13.88 -5.27 -2.47
N MET A 44 15.19 -5.16 -2.36
CA MET A 44 15.98 -5.73 -1.27
C MET A 44 16.57 -4.61 -0.40
N LEU A 45 16.41 -4.73 0.91
CA LEU A 45 17.04 -3.86 1.89
C LEU A 45 17.48 -4.69 3.11
N TRP A 46 18.70 -4.49 3.58
CA TRP A 46 19.30 -5.27 4.69
C TRP A 46 19.23 -6.80 4.50
N GLY A 47 19.38 -7.27 3.27
CA GLY A 47 19.25 -8.69 2.94
C GLY A 47 17.84 -9.27 3.02
N LYS A 48 16.82 -8.39 3.10
CA LYS A 48 15.39 -8.74 3.20
C LYS A 48 14.62 -8.21 1.99
N PRO A 49 13.61 -8.95 1.50
CA PRO A 49 12.65 -8.41 0.54
C PRO A 49 11.76 -7.38 1.23
N VAL A 50 11.67 -6.18 0.66
CA VAL A 50 10.99 -5.03 1.27
C VAL A 50 10.11 -4.33 0.25
N VAL A 51 8.92 -3.95 0.68
CA VAL A 51 8.06 -2.96 0.01
C VAL A 51 8.21 -1.64 0.73
N GLN A 52 8.35 -0.56 -0.04
CA GLN A 52 8.28 0.82 0.46
C GLN A 52 7.01 1.47 -0.09
N VAL A 53 6.26 2.17 0.74
CA VAL A 53 5.08 2.95 0.34
C VAL A 53 5.17 4.36 0.90
N ALA A 54 4.94 5.36 0.06
CA ALA A 54 4.96 6.77 0.47
C ALA A 54 3.52 7.29 0.62
N VAL A 55 3.20 7.83 1.80
CA VAL A 55 1.84 8.24 2.16
C VAL A 55 1.83 9.68 2.64
N ARG A 56 0.96 10.50 2.05
CA ARG A 56 0.76 11.91 2.43
C ARG A 56 0.15 12.05 3.84
N PRO A 57 0.47 13.15 4.57
CA PRO A 57 0.00 13.34 5.96
C PRO A 57 -1.52 13.40 6.12
N TYR A 58 -2.23 13.93 5.14
CA TYR A 58 -3.69 14.08 5.19
C TYR A 58 -4.47 12.79 4.86
N ARG A 59 -3.79 11.71 4.44
CA ARG A 59 -4.46 10.43 4.14
C ARG A 59 -4.82 9.72 5.43
N HIS A 60 -6.11 9.41 5.61
CA HIS A 60 -6.62 8.78 6.83
C HIS A 60 -5.92 7.44 7.15
N THR A 61 -5.57 6.66 6.13
CA THR A 61 -4.83 5.39 6.27
C THR A 61 -3.48 5.58 6.99
N ARG A 62 -2.87 6.79 6.94
CA ARG A 62 -1.63 7.08 7.68
C ARG A 62 -1.80 6.85 9.17
N ASN A 63 -2.94 7.21 9.76
CA ASN A 63 -3.20 7.02 11.18
C ASN A 63 -3.20 5.54 11.58
N TYR A 64 -3.63 4.67 10.67
CA TYR A 64 -3.58 3.22 10.85
C TYR A 64 -2.17 2.69 10.68
N LEU A 65 -1.45 3.12 9.62
CA LEU A 65 -0.06 2.75 9.40
C LEU A 65 0.86 3.14 10.57
N ASP A 66 0.63 4.30 11.19
CA ASP A 66 1.42 4.75 12.34
C ASP A 66 1.24 3.83 13.56
N LYS A 67 0.04 3.29 13.74
CA LYS A 67 -0.32 2.45 14.90
C LYS A 67 -0.10 0.96 14.67
N SER A 68 -0.16 0.50 13.41
CA SER A 68 -0.08 -0.92 13.06
C SER A 68 1.37 -1.40 12.91
N ASP A 69 1.62 -2.65 13.26
CA ASP A 69 2.90 -3.32 13.03
C ASP A 69 3.01 -3.94 11.63
N SER A 70 1.95 -3.84 10.83
CA SER A 70 1.86 -4.43 9.51
C SER A 70 1.04 -3.61 8.55
N PHE A 71 1.16 -3.94 7.27
CA PHE A 71 0.25 -3.51 6.22
C PHE A 71 0.20 -4.56 5.11
N THR A 72 -0.83 -4.49 4.27
CA THR A 72 -0.90 -5.28 3.04
C THR A 72 -0.91 -4.37 1.82
N LEU A 73 -0.35 -4.88 0.72
CA LEU A 73 -0.44 -4.28 -0.60
C LEU A 73 -1.15 -5.27 -1.52
N SER A 74 -2.33 -4.88 -2.00
CA SER A 74 -3.15 -5.71 -2.89
C SER A 74 -3.21 -5.08 -4.28
N SER A 75 -2.91 -5.86 -5.33
CA SER A 75 -3.03 -5.41 -6.72
C SER A 75 -4.27 -5.99 -7.40
N PHE A 76 -4.87 -5.21 -8.31
CA PHE A 76 -6.11 -5.57 -8.96
C PHE A 76 -6.03 -5.36 -10.47
N SER A 77 -6.75 -6.20 -11.21
CA SER A 77 -6.97 -6.04 -12.64
C SER A 77 -7.87 -4.83 -12.95
N GLU A 78 -7.91 -4.43 -14.22
CA GLU A 78 -8.69 -3.28 -14.70
C GLU A 78 -10.18 -3.39 -14.40
N LYS A 79 -10.72 -4.59 -14.27
CA LYS A 79 -12.15 -4.80 -13.97
C LYS A 79 -12.60 -4.21 -12.62
N TYR A 80 -11.65 -3.92 -11.71
CA TYR A 80 -11.89 -3.29 -10.40
C TYR A 80 -11.52 -1.81 -10.37
N ALA A 81 -11.31 -1.17 -11.53
CA ALA A 81 -10.92 0.23 -11.63
C ALA A 81 -11.87 1.16 -10.85
N ASP A 82 -13.17 1.00 -11.05
CA ASP A 82 -14.20 1.82 -10.40
C ASP A 82 -14.19 1.65 -8.89
N ASP A 83 -13.99 0.41 -8.40
CA ASP A 83 -13.90 0.13 -6.96
C ASP A 83 -12.70 0.85 -6.32
N ILE A 84 -11.55 0.84 -7.02
CA ILE A 84 -10.34 1.51 -6.55
C ILE A 84 -10.52 3.04 -6.55
N GLU A 85 -11.20 3.60 -7.55
CA GLU A 85 -11.53 5.02 -7.64
C GLU A 85 -12.46 5.45 -6.48
N ILE A 86 -13.49 4.67 -6.18
CA ILE A 86 -14.37 4.88 -5.03
C ILE A 86 -13.55 4.95 -3.74
N LEU A 87 -12.65 3.99 -3.52
CA LEU A 87 -11.80 3.95 -2.32
C LEU A 87 -10.81 5.12 -2.25
N GLY A 88 -10.43 5.70 -3.38
CA GLY A 88 -9.56 6.86 -3.48
C GLY A 88 -10.25 8.20 -3.25
N SER A 89 -11.49 8.33 -3.71
CA SER A 89 -12.28 9.58 -3.67
C SER A 89 -12.97 9.80 -2.34
N LEU A 90 -13.31 8.73 -1.62
CA LEU A 90 -14.04 8.80 -0.35
C LEU A 90 -13.10 8.74 0.86
N SER A 91 -13.42 9.54 1.89
CA SER A 91 -12.71 9.47 3.17
C SER A 91 -13.28 8.37 4.06
N GLY A 92 -12.44 7.43 4.50
CA GLY A 92 -12.84 6.42 5.48
C GLY A 92 -13.11 6.97 6.89
N LYS A 93 -12.96 8.29 7.10
CA LYS A 93 -13.37 8.98 8.33
C LYS A 93 -14.89 9.14 8.46
N GLU A 94 -15.57 9.28 7.33
CA GLU A 94 -16.96 9.75 7.29
C GLU A 94 -17.93 8.65 6.91
N ILE A 95 -17.47 7.67 6.14
CA ILE A 95 -18.33 6.61 5.61
C ILE A 95 -17.58 5.26 5.53
N ASP A 96 -18.35 4.18 5.62
CA ASP A 96 -17.89 2.87 5.18
C ASP A 96 -17.82 2.83 3.65
N LYS A 97 -16.63 3.16 3.13
CA LYS A 97 -16.39 3.21 1.69
C LYS A 97 -16.28 1.83 1.05
N LEU A 98 -15.95 0.79 1.82
CA LEU A 98 -15.87 -0.58 1.33
C LEU A 98 -17.23 -1.13 0.94
N SER A 99 -18.29 -0.81 1.68
CA SER A 99 -19.66 -1.23 1.36
C SER A 99 -20.16 -0.75 0.00
N LYS A 100 -19.46 0.21 -0.62
CA LYS A 100 -19.76 0.75 -1.96
C LYS A 100 -18.97 0.07 -3.08
N THR A 101 -18.18 -0.94 -2.74
CA THR A 101 -17.34 -1.68 -3.69
C THR A 101 -17.76 -3.14 -3.75
N ARG A 102 -17.24 -3.83 -4.76
CA ARG A 102 -17.39 -5.29 -4.93
C ARG A 102 -16.29 -6.08 -4.19
N LEU A 103 -15.45 -5.39 -3.41
CA LEU A 103 -14.31 -6.01 -2.74
C LEU A 103 -14.73 -6.68 -1.45
N THR A 104 -14.27 -7.90 -1.25
CA THR A 104 -14.50 -8.72 -0.06
C THR A 104 -13.23 -8.79 0.78
N VAL A 105 -13.32 -8.33 2.02
CA VAL A 105 -12.20 -8.37 2.97
C VAL A 105 -11.84 -9.81 3.30
N MET A 106 -10.55 -10.09 3.32
CA MET A 106 -9.97 -11.40 3.63
C MET A 106 -8.94 -11.27 4.74
N VAL A 107 -8.93 -12.21 5.67
CA VAL A 107 -7.89 -12.34 6.69
C VAL A 107 -6.57 -12.67 6.00
N SER A 108 -5.51 -11.97 6.39
CA SER A 108 -4.14 -12.27 5.98
C SER A 108 -3.59 -13.47 6.79
N GLU A 109 -2.58 -14.15 6.26
CA GLU A 109 -2.03 -15.35 6.90
C GLU A 109 -0.89 -15.06 7.86
N SER A 110 -0.05 -14.08 7.53
CA SER A 110 1.17 -13.77 8.27
C SER A 110 1.16 -12.44 9.00
N VAL A 111 0.14 -11.58 8.75
CA VAL A 111 0.03 -10.26 9.37
C VAL A 111 -1.41 -9.97 9.80
N GLN A 112 -1.59 -9.00 10.71
CA GLN A 112 -2.93 -8.63 11.20
C GLN A 112 -3.72 -7.77 10.20
N SER A 113 -3.04 -7.01 9.36
CA SER A 113 -3.69 -6.16 8.36
C SER A 113 -4.41 -6.99 7.32
N PRO A 114 -5.71 -6.72 7.05
CA PRO A 114 -6.49 -7.52 6.11
C PRO A 114 -6.10 -7.26 4.66
N SER A 115 -6.59 -8.13 3.77
CA SER A 115 -6.43 -8.07 2.32
C SER A 115 -7.77 -8.30 1.61
N TYR A 116 -7.76 -8.63 0.31
CA TYR A 116 -8.98 -8.76 -0.48
C TYR A 116 -8.98 -10.04 -1.32
N ASN A 117 -10.12 -10.72 -1.39
CA ASN A 117 -10.29 -11.94 -2.17
C ASN A 117 -10.11 -11.73 -3.68
N GLU A 118 -10.49 -10.54 -4.17
CA GLU A 118 -10.50 -10.18 -5.59
C GLU A 118 -9.15 -9.70 -6.11
N ALA A 119 -8.14 -9.60 -5.24
CA ALA A 119 -6.80 -9.18 -5.65
C ALA A 119 -6.12 -10.23 -6.54
N ASP A 120 -5.38 -9.78 -7.56
CA ASP A 120 -4.52 -10.65 -8.38
C ASP A 120 -3.27 -11.07 -7.60
N LEU A 121 -2.72 -10.14 -6.81
CA LEU A 121 -1.57 -10.36 -5.93
C LEU A 121 -1.80 -9.65 -4.60
N VAL A 122 -1.52 -10.34 -3.51
CA VAL A 122 -1.45 -9.80 -2.15
C VAL A 122 -0.03 -9.94 -1.64
N ILE A 123 0.53 -8.86 -1.12
CA ILE A 123 1.83 -8.82 -0.44
C ILE A 123 1.57 -8.44 1.01
N GLU A 124 1.89 -9.33 1.93
CA GLU A 124 1.76 -9.13 3.37
C GLU A 124 3.09 -8.63 3.94
N CYS A 125 3.07 -7.51 4.64
CA CYS A 125 4.27 -6.81 5.07
C CYS A 125 4.27 -6.58 6.58
N ARG A 126 5.34 -7.00 7.25
CA ARG A 126 5.67 -6.57 8.62
C ARG A 126 6.38 -5.21 8.54
N LYS A 127 5.83 -4.19 9.15
CA LYS A 127 6.44 -2.86 9.19
C LYS A 127 7.75 -2.90 9.98
N VAL A 128 8.84 -2.43 9.39
CA VAL A 128 10.18 -2.44 10.00
C VAL A 128 10.76 -1.06 10.25
N LEU A 129 10.29 -0.05 9.50
CA LEU A 129 10.77 1.32 9.61
C LEU A 129 9.71 2.27 9.04
N HIS A 130 9.68 3.48 9.53
CA HIS A 130 9.11 4.61 8.79
C HIS A 130 10.06 5.80 8.86
N GLN A 131 9.99 6.66 7.83
CA GLN A 131 10.84 7.84 7.71
C GLN A 131 10.06 8.96 7.01
N ASP A 132 10.10 10.15 7.56
CA ASP A 132 9.55 11.32 6.89
C ASP A 132 10.54 11.81 5.82
N ILE A 133 10.02 12.11 4.62
CA ILE A 133 10.81 12.86 3.63
C ILE A 133 10.97 14.28 4.17
N SER A 134 12.17 14.82 4.05
CA SER A 134 12.46 16.20 4.47
C SER A 134 13.07 17.02 3.32
N PRO A 135 12.82 18.34 3.29
CA PRO A 135 13.33 19.20 2.22
C PRO A 135 14.86 19.21 2.15
N GLU A 136 15.56 19.04 3.27
CA GLU A 136 17.02 19.07 3.34
C GLU A 136 17.66 17.88 2.60
N GLY A 137 16.91 16.80 2.37
CA GLY A 137 17.39 15.63 1.63
C GLY A 137 17.29 15.75 0.12
N PHE A 138 16.65 16.82 -0.41
CA PHE A 138 16.50 17.01 -1.85
C PHE A 138 17.76 17.62 -2.46
N VAL A 139 18.30 16.93 -3.45
CA VAL A 139 19.40 17.43 -4.30
C VAL A 139 18.85 18.21 -5.50
N ASP A 140 17.65 17.84 -5.96
CA ASP A 140 16.93 18.47 -7.06
C ASP A 140 15.86 19.43 -6.50
N ALA A 141 16.11 20.73 -6.64
CA ALA A 141 15.22 21.77 -6.13
C ALA A 141 13.94 21.93 -6.97
N GLU A 142 13.95 21.56 -8.26
CA GLU A 142 12.76 21.60 -9.11
C GLU A 142 11.81 20.48 -8.72
N MET A 143 12.33 19.27 -8.54
CA MET A 143 11.56 18.12 -8.06
C MET A 143 10.93 18.38 -6.68
N LEU A 144 11.67 19.02 -5.77
CA LEU A 144 11.13 19.46 -4.48
C LEU A 144 9.94 20.39 -4.65
N LYS A 145 10.09 21.43 -5.45
CA LYS A 145 9.07 22.47 -5.67
C LYS A 145 7.81 21.91 -6.35
N GLU A 146 7.99 21.03 -7.33
CA GLU A 146 6.88 20.42 -8.07
C GLU A 146 6.05 19.48 -7.20
N ASN A 147 6.69 18.66 -6.37
CA ASN A 147 6.02 17.63 -5.60
C ASN A 147 5.58 18.08 -4.20
N TYR A 148 6.22 19.11 -3.64
CA TYR A 148 5.97 19.60 -2.28
C TYR A 148 5.88 21.12 -2.24
N PRO A 149 4.82 21.72 -2.80
CA PRO A 149 4.61 23.16 -2.79
C PRO A 149 4.36 23.70 -1.38
N SER A 150 3.96 22.83 -0.44
CA SER A 150 3.74 23.16 0.97
C SER A 150 4.54 22.24 1.89
N PRO A 151 5.16 22.78 2.97
CA PRO A 151 5.89 21.97 3.95
C PRO A 151 5.03 20.89 4.64
N GLU A 152 3.72 21.07 4.66
CA GLU A 152 2.76 20.15 5.31
C GLU A 152 2.44 18.93 4.45
N GLU A 153 2.98 18.83 3.24
CA GLU A 153 2.64 17.80 2.28
C GLU A 153 3.67 16.65 2.19
N PHE A 154 4.77 16.73 2.92
CA PHE A 154 5.81 15.72 2.84
C PHE A 154 5.29 14.32 3.18
N HIS A 155 5.61 13.36 2.32
CA HIS A 155 5.25 11.97 2.55
C HIS A 155 6.04 11.38 3.73
N ARG A 156 5.39 10.45 4.42
CA ARG A 156 6.07 9.43 5.23
C ARG A 156 6.22 8.17 4.39
N VAL A 157 7.44 7.64 4.34
CA VAL A 157 7.74 6.35 3.72
C VAL A 157 7.69 5.28 4.79
N TYR A 158 6.90 4.24 4.57
CA TYR A 158 6.84 3.05 5.40
C TYR A 158 7.54 1.91 4.69
N TYR A 159 8.36 1.18 5.43
CA TYR A 159 9.13 0.05 4.96
C TYR A 159 8.55 -1.22 5.57
N GLY A 160 8.12 -2.15 4.76
CA GLY A 160 7.59 -3.44 5.19
C GLY A 160 8.43 -4.59 4.66
N GLU A 161 9.00 -5.41 5.56
CA GLU A 161 9.55 -6.71 5.17
C GLU A 161 8.41 -7.58 4.65
N ILE A 162 8.57 -8.16 3.47
CA ILE A 162 7.59 -9.09 2.90
C ILE A 162 7.61 -10.37 3.71
N SER A 163 6.49 -10.70 4.36
CA SER A 163 6.33 -11.89 5.18
C SER A 163 5.67 -13.03 4.41
N ALA A 164 4.72 -12.71 3.53
CA ALA A 164 4.06 -13.67 2.65
C ALA A 164 3.54 -12.98 1.39
N MET A 165 3.33 -13.77 0.35
CA MET A 165 2.64 -13.33 -0.87
C MET A 165 1.66 -14.40 -1.32
N ARG A 166 0.55 -13.94 -1.91
CA ARG A 166 -0.48 -14.80 -2.50
C ARG A 166 -0.95 -14.22 -3.81
N GLN A 167 -1.21 -15.09 -4.79
CA GLN A 167 -1.77 -14.69 -6.08
C GLN A 167 -3.09 -15.39 -6.36
N SER A 168 -3.91 -14.80 -7.23
CA SER A 168 -5.12 -15.45 -7.70
C SER A 168 -4.76 -16.75 -8.43
N ARG A 169 -5.69 -17.71 -8.39
CA ARG A 169 -5.69 -18.80 -9.39
C ARG A 169 -6.40 -18.23 -10.60
N ASP A 170 -5.73 -18.20 -11.72
CA ASP A 170 -6.37 -17.86 -13.01
C ASP A 170 -7.58 -18.74 -13.28
#